data_e81c59a06c83fe854249b12271e8f036
#
_entry.id   e81c59a06c83fe854249b12271e8f036
#
_cell.length_a   1.000
_cell.length_b   1.000
_cell.length_c   1.000
_cell.angle_alpha   90.00
_cell.angle_beta   90.00
_cell.angle_gamma   90.00
#
_symmetry.space_group_name_H-M   'P 1'
#
loop_
_entity.id
_entity.type
_entity.pdbx_description
1 polymer ?
#
loop_
_entity_poly.entity_id
_entity_poly.type
_entity_poly.pdbx_seq_one_letter_code
_entity_poly.pdbx_strand_id
1 'polypeptide(L)'
;LFGIDPANMAEVTDSDACFGETDFEGLLPHKIPIHGVLGDSHGSLFGQGCLQPGMIKSTYGTGSSIMMNIGEKPILSTHGVVTSLAWKIGGKVNYVLEGNLNYTGAVITWLKDDLQIISSPGETGKLAKEAIQEDSLYLVPAFSGLGAPYWDSEARASVVGMSRTTRKAEFVRAALECIAYQITDVVQAMSEDAGVPVKELRVDGGPTRNDYLMQFQSNIADAGVLVPDSEELSAIGPAYAAGLQLGVWDESIFGKLNRVSYKPDMEVEKREQKYAGWKKAVASVITNK
;
A
#
# COMPACT_ATOMS: atom_id res chain seq x y z
N LEU A 1 1.12 2.09 -32.92
CA LEU A 1 2.09 2.94 -32.20
C LEU A 1 3.44 2.22 -32.07
N PHE A 2 3.44 0.93 -31.69
CA PHE A 2 4.64 0.13 -31.47
C PHE A 2 4.99 -0.79 -32.65
N GLY A 3 4.22 -0.80 -33.72
CA GLY A 3 4.46 -1.65 -34.91
C GLY A 3 4.33 -3.16 -34.63
N ILE A 4 3.69 -3.53 -33.54
CA ILE A 4 3.45 -4.94 -33.17
C ILE A 4 2.18 -5.41 -33.86
N ASP A 5 2.24 -6.54 -34.55
CA ASP A 5 1.08 -7.20 -35.13
C ASP A 5 0.22 -7.79 -33.98
N PRO A 6 -1.06 -7.42 -33.86
CA PRO A 6 -1.95 -7.99 -32.86
C PRO A 6 -2.04 -9.52 -32.89
N ALA A 7 -1.83 -10.15 -34.04
CA ALA A 7 -1.81 -11.61 -34.16
C ALA A 7 -0.66 -12.28 -33.37
N ASN A 8 0.38 -11.51 -33.01
CA ASN A 8 1.51 -11.98 -32.20
C ASN A 8 1.35 -11.64 -30.72
N MET A 9 0.23 -11.09 -30.31
CA MET A 9 -0.08 -10.79 -28.91
C MET A 9 -0.72 -12.00 -28.24
N ALA A 10 -0.52 -12.11 -26.92
CA ALA A 10 -1.24 -13.11 -26.12
C ALA A 10 -2.74 -12.82 -26.14
N GLU A 11 -3.56 -13.87 -26.07
CA GLU A 11 -4.99 -13.76 -25.93
C GLU A 11 -5.34 -13.13 -24.58
N VAL A 12 -6.26 -12.15 -24.59
CA VAL A 12 -6.78 -11.53 -23.36
C VAL A 12 -7.97 -12.33 -22.88
N THR A 13 -7.86 -12.88 -21.68
CA THR A 13 -8.91 -13.71 -21.05
C THR A 13 -9.36 -13.13 -19.71
N ASP A 14 -10.44 -13.66 -19.14
CA ASP A 14 -10.90 -13.32 -17.80
C ASP A 14 -9.87 -13.83 -16.77
N SER A 15 -9.75 -13.15 -15.62
CA SER A 15 -8.78 -13.48 -14.57
C SER A 15 -9.02 -14.85 -13.94
N ASP A 16 -10.24 -15.37 -14.02
CA ASP A 16 -10.68 -16.67 -13.53
C ASP A 16 -10.80 -17.74 -14.64
N ALA A 17 -10.37 -17.43 -15.87
CA ALA A 17 -10.36 -18.41 -16.97
C ALA A 17 -9.48 -19.61 -16.68
N CYS A 18 -9.64 -20.68 -17.46
CA CYS A 18 -8.70 -21.79 -17.47
C CYS A 18 -7.50 -21.45 -18.38
N PHE A 19 -6.32 -21.32 -17.79
CA PHE A 19 -5.06 -20.98 -18.48
C PHE A 19 -4.29 -22.21 -18.97
N GLY A 20 -4.80 -23.40 -18.72
CA GLY A 20 -4.19 -24.68 -19.09
C GLY A 20 -4.26 -25.68 -17.95
N GLU A 21 -3.49 -26.75 -18.07
CA GLU A 21 -3.42 -27.82 -17.09
C GLU A 21 -1.97 -28.15 -16.77
N THR A 22 -1.73 -28.63 -15.56
CA THR A 22 -0.39 -29.08 -15.13
C THR A 22 -0.50 -30.33 -14.25
N ASP A 23 0.50 -31.22 -14.35
CA ASP A 23 0.76 -32.31 -13.41
C ASP A 23 2.06 -32.07 -12.62
N PHE A 24 2.62 -30.83 -12.70
CA PHE A 24 3.89 -30.46 -12.10
C PHE A 24 5.01 -31.44 -12.50
N GLU A 25 5.16 -31.65 -13.81
CA GLU A 25 6.19 -32.56 -14.38
C GLU A 25 6.06 -34.02 -13.87
N GLY A 26 4.81 -34.48 -13.70
CA GLY A 26 4.52 -35.85 -13.25
C GLY A 26 4.53 -36.03 -11.73
N LEU A 27 4.62 -34.96 -10.94
CA LEU A 27 4.48 -35.05 -9.48
C LEU A 27 3.05 -35.37 -9.04
N LEU A 28 2.06 -34.99 -9.83
CA LEU A 28 0.66 -35.31 -9.57
C LEU A 28 0.23 -36.54 -10.36
N PRO A 29 -0.70 -37.37 -9.82
CA PRO A 29 -1.20 -38.55 -10.49
C PRO A 29 -2.09 -38.23 -11.71
N HIS A 30 -2.55 -37.02 -11.85
CA HIS A 30 -3.36 -36.47 -12.95
C HIS A 30 -3.16 -34.98 -13.09
N LYS A 31 -3.45 -34.48 -14.29
CA LYS A 31 -3.41 -33.01 -14.53
C LYS A 31 -4.53 -32.29 -13.78
N ILE A 32 -4.21 -31.14 -13.27
CA ILE A 32 -5.15 -30.20 -12.65
C ILE A 32 -5.22 -28.90 -13.46
N PRO A 33 -6.38 -28.22 -13.54
CA PRO A 33 -6.51 -26.98 -14.27
C PRO A 33 -5.82 -25.83 -13.52
N ILE A 34 -5.30 -24.87 -14.29
CA ILE A 34 -4.71 -23.63 -13.79
C ILE A 34 -5.75 -22.53 -13.94
N HIS A 35 -6.20 -21.98 -12.82
CA HIS A 35 -7.12 -20.86 -12.76
C HIS A 35 -6.55 -19.75 -11.88
N GLY A 36 -7.14 -18.54 -11.95
CA GLY A 36 -6.85 -17.45 -11.02
C GLY A 36 -5.52 -16.76 -11.30
N VAL A 37 -5.40 -16.05 -12.42
CA VAL A 37 -4.23 -15.23 -12.74
C VAL A 37 -4.50 -13.77 -12.43
N LEU A 38 -3.75 -13.21 -11.49
CA LEU A 38 -3.81 -11.81 -11.06
C LEU A 38 -2.38 -11.27 -10.95
N GLY A 39 -2.18 -10.00 -11.28
CA GLY A 39 -0.94 -9.31 -10.92
C GLY A 39 -0.74 -9.29 -9.39
N ASP A 40 0.50 -9.18 -8.93
CA ASP A 40 0.85 -9.27 -7.50
C ASP A 40 0.04 -8.34 -6.60
N SER A 41 -0.01 -7.05 -6.93
CA SER A 41 -0.76 -6.04 -6.19
C SER A 41 -2.28 -6.26 -6.26
N HIS A 42 -2.78 -6.73 -7.42
CA HIS A 42 -4.19 -7.08 -7.62
C HIS A 42 -4.56 -8.36 -6.86
N GLY A 43 -3.63 -9.33 -6.84
CA GLY A 43 -3.74 -10.54 -6.02
C GLY A 43 -3.84 -10.19 -4.53
N SER A 44 -2.98 -9.28 -4.04
CA SER A 44 -3.07 -8.79 -2.66
C SER A 44 -4.42 -8.10 -2.39
N LEU A 45 -4.90 -7.24 -3.28
CA LEU A 45 -6.22 -6.59 -3.14
C LEU A 45 -7.35 -7.61 -3.03
N PHE A 46 -7.34 -8.63 -3.91
CA PHE A 46 -8.32 -9.71 -3.90
C PHE A 46 -8.19 -10.58 -2.65
N GLY A 47 -6.96 -11.00 -2.30
CA GLY A 47 -6.67 -11.80 -1.12
C GLY A 47 -7.03 -11.11 0.20
N GLN A 48 -6.89 -9.79 0.27
CA GLN A 48 -7.40 -8.97 1.37
C GLN A 48 -8.94 -8.97 1.45
N GLY A 49 -9.65 -9.44 0.43
CA GLY A 49 -11.11 -9.38 0.34
C GLY A 49 -11.63 -7.97 0.07
N CYS A 50 -10.86 -7.13 -0.62
CA CYS A 50 -11.30 -5.79 -1.02
C CYS A 50 -12.21 -5.86 -2.26
N LEU A 51 -13.37 -6.50 -2.13
CA LEU A 51 -14.28 -6.84 -3.22
C LEU A 51 -15.34 -5.77 -3.50
N GLN A 52 -15.57 -4.86 -2.57
CA GLN A 52 -16.60 -3.82 -2.70
C GLN A 52 -15.96 -2.45 -2.97
N PRO A 53 -16.68 -1.56 -3.71
CA PRO A 53 -16.23 -0.19 -3.90
C PRO A 53 -15.92 0.54 -2.58
N GLY A 54 -14.81 1.27 -2.55
CA GLY A 54 -14.30 1.98 -1.38
C GLY A 54 -13.41 1.13 -0.47
N MET A 55 -13.35 -0.19 -0.66
CA MET A 55 -12.39 -1.04 0.07
C MET A 55 -10.98 -0.83 -0.47
N ILE A 56 -10.02 -0.68 0.42
CA ILE A 56 -8.67 -0.28 0.11
C ILE A 56 -7.63 -1.18 0.80
N LYS A 57 -6.52 -1.44 0.10
CA LYS A 57 -5.36 -2.09 0.68
C LYS A 57 -4.11 -1.25 0.49
N SER A 58 -3.11 -1.48 1.35
CA SER A 58 -1.75 -0.97 1.19
C SER A 58 -0.75 -2.09 1.49
N THR A 59 0.04 -2.46 0.49
CA THR A 59 1.16 -3.38 0.68
C THR A 59 2.43 -2.58 0.98
N TYR A 60 3.03 -2.82 2.14
CA TYR A 60 4.25 -2.18 2.60
C TYR A 60 5.45 -3.05 2.21
N GLY A 61 6.23 -2.58 1.26
CA GLY A 61 7.47 -3.21 0.80
C GLY A 61 8.64 -2.23 0.83
N THR A 62 9.59 -2.37 -0.09
CA THR A 62 10.63 -1.37 -0.38
C THR A 62 9.99 -0.02 -0.72
N GLY A 63 9.04 -0.02 -1.65
CA GLY A 63 7.99 0.98 -1.84
C GLY A 63 6.67 0.48 -1.26
N SER A 64 5.58 1.18 -1.55
CA SER A 64 4.22 0.72 -1.22
C SER A 64 3.30 0.83 -2.41
N SER A 65 2.41 -0.15 -2.54
CA SER A 65 1.32 -0.16 -3.50
C SER A 65 -0.01 -0.01 -2.76
N ILE A 66 -0.71 1.06 -3.04
CA ILE A 66 -2.02 1.35 -2.46
C ILE A 66 -3.05 1.20 -3.57
N MET A 67 -4.11 0.43 -3.33
CA MET A 67 -5.17 0.19 -4.28
C MET A 67 -6.55 0.28 -3.61
N MET A 68 -7.46 0.99 -4.24
CA MET A 68 -8.87 1.07 -3.84
C MET A 68 -9.74 0.48 -4.93
N ASN A 69 -10.57 -0.50 -4.60
CA ASN A 69 -11.62 -0.99 -5.50
C ASN A 69 -12.67 0.09 -5.72
N ILE A 70 -12.99 0.41 -6.96
CA ILE A 70 -13.98 1.41 -7.35
C ILE A 70 -15.18 0.79 -8.13
N GLY A 71 -15.26 -0.54 -8.15
CA GLY A 71 -16.36 -1.29 -8.79
C GLY A 71 -16.25 -1.33 -10.30
N GLU A 72 -17.43 -1.44 -10.96
CA GLU A 72 -17.54 -1.74 -12.38
C GLU A 72 -17.42 -0.49 -13.29
N LYS A 73 -17.30 0.70 -12.74
CA LYS A 73 -17.18 1.96 -13.51
C LYS A 73 -15.83 2.60 -13.24
N PRO A 74 -15.04 2.89 -14.28
CA PRO A 74 -13.76 3.59 -14.10
C PRO A 74 -14.01 5.03 -13.67
N ILE A 75 -13.17 5.53 -12.76
CA ILE A 75 -13.09 6.92 -12.33
C ILE A 75 -11.77 7.46 -12.85
N LEU A 76 -11.78 8.52 -13.63
CA LEU A 76 -10.54 9.21 -14.01
C LEU A 76 -10.13 10.11 -12.84
N SER A 77 -8.95 9.83 -12.30
CA SER A 77 -8.41 10.57 -11.16
C SER A 77 -8.12 12.02 -11.54
N THR A 78 -8.45 12.93 -10.63
CA THR A 78 -8.07 14.36 -10.67
C THR A 78 -7.16 14.76 -9.52
N HIS A 79 -6.86 13.81 -8.61
CA HIS A 79 -6.06 14.03 -7.41
C HIS A 79 -4.71 13.30 -7.41
N GLY A 80 -4.21 12.91 -8.62
CA GLY A 80 -2.85 12.40 -8.78
C GLY A 80 -2.66 10.92 -8.51
N VAL A 81 -3.73 10.12 -8.54
CA VAL A 81 -3.64 8.65 -8.57
C VAL A 81 -3.97 8.11 -9.96
N VAL A 82 -3.76 6.82 -10.21
CA VAL A 82 -3.97 6.20 -11.52
C VAL A 82 -5.20 5.31 -11.47
N THR A 83 -5.96 5.27 -12.57
CA THR A 83 -7.06 4.29 -12.73
C THR A 83 -6.55 3.12 -13.55
N SER A 84 -6.78 1.91 -13.08
CA SER A 84 -6.43 0.68 -13.79
C SER A 84 -7.51 -0.39 -13.66
N LEU A 85 -7.38 -1.48 -14.44
CA LEU A 85 -8.23 -2.66 -14.30
C LEU A 85 -7.80 -3.44 -13.05
N ALA A 86 -8.77 -3.82 -12.22
CA ALA A 86 -8.53 -4.71 -11.08
C ALA A 86 -8.47 -6.17 -11.53
N TRP A 87 -9.59 -6.67 -12.04
CA TRP A 87 -9.79 -8.02 -12.55
C TRP A 87 -11.05 -8.10 -13.40
N LYS A 88 -11.17 -9.18 -14.16
CA LYS A 88 -12.43 -9.63 -14.73
C LYS A 88 -12.71 -11.04 -14.21
N ILE A 89 -13.73 -11.18 -13.37
CA ILE A 89 -14.13 -12.43 -12.72
C ILE A 89 -15.64 -12.59 -12.85
N GLY A 90 -16.10 -13.78 -13.21
CA GLY A 90 -17.52 -14.06 -13.43
C GLY A 90 -18.14 -13.17 -14.51
N GLY A 91 -17.36 -12.77 -15.52
CA GLY A 91 -17.77 -11.87 -16.60
C GLY A 91 -17.87 -10.39 -16.20
N LYS A 92 -17.59 -10.02 -14.95
CA LYS A 92 -17.66 -8.64 -14.45
C LYS A 92 -16.28 -8.03 -14.35
N VAL A 93 -16.12 -6.85 -14.93
CA VAL A 93 -14.89 -6.05 -14.84
C VAL A 93 -14.97 -5.16 -13.60
N ASN A 94 -13.90 -5.17 -12.79
CA ASN A 94 -13.71 -4.23 -11.70
C ASN A 94 -12.50 -3.34 -12.00
N TYR A 95 -12.56 -2.10 -11.52
CA TYR A 95 -11.51 -1.10 -11.64
C TYR A 95 -10.97 -0.72 -10.28
N VAL A 96 -9.75 -0.18 -10.26
CA VAL A 96 -9.10 0.36 -9.07
C VAL A 96 -8.58 1.76 -9.31
N LEU A 97 -8.50 2.55 -8.24
CA LEU A 97 -7.55 3.64 -8.11
C LEU A 97 -6.27 3.07 -7.52
N GLU A 98 -5.13 3.49 -8.07
CA GLU A 98 -3.81 2.98 -7.72
C GLU A 98 -2.84 4.14 -7.46
N GLY A 99 -2.07 4.04 -6.38
CA GLY A 99 -0.98 4.95 -6.06
C GLY A 99 0.23 4.16 -5.58
N ASN A 100 1.40 4.46 -6.16
CA ASN A 100 2.64 3.81 -5.83
C ASN A 100 3.61 4.79 -5.18
N LEU A 101 4.24 4.36 -4.09
CA LEU A 101 5.26 5.09 -3.35
C LEU A 101 6.60 4.39 -3.51
N ASN A 102 7.64 5.15 -3.88
CA ASN A 102 8.95 4.58 -4.14
C ASN A 102 9.73 4.28 -2.86
N TYR A 103 9.52 5.06 -1.79
CA TYR A 103 10.31 5.01 -0.57
C TYR A 103 9.41 4.85 0.66
N THR A 104 9.27 3.60 1.12
CA THR A 104 8.66 3.23 2.40
C THR A 104 9.65 2.39 3.20
N GLY A 105 9.69 1.08 3.06
CA GLY A 105 10.71 0.25 3.70
C GLY A 105 12.14 0.62 3.30
N ALA A 106 12.34 1.13 2.08
CA ALA A 106 13.63 1.63 1.62
C ALA A 106 14.20 2.76 2.50
N VAL A 107 13.36 3.59 3.13
CA VAL A 107 13.80 4.61 4.09
C VAL A 107 14.46 3.96 5.29
N ILE A 108 13.91 2.86 5.78
CA ILE A 108 14.46 2.13 6.93
C ILE A 108 15.76 1.40 6.55
N THR A 109 15.81 0.85 5.33
CA THR A 109 17.04 0.27 4.78
C THR A 109 18.15 1.33 4.69
N TRP A 110 17.84 2.53 4.20
CA TRP A 110 18.75 3.66 4.14
C TRP A 110 19.29 4.07 5.54
N LEU A 111 18.43 4.11 6.57
CA LEU A 111 18.87 4.38 7.95
C LEU A 111 19.85 3.32 8.45
N LYS A 112 19.67 2.05 8.04
CA LYS A 112 20.47 0.91 8.49
C LYS A 112 21.77 0.80 7.71
N ASP A 113 21.68 0.71 6.38
CA ASP A 113 22.79 0.29 5.54
C ASP A 113 23.68 1.46 5.10
N ASP A 114 23.08 2.63 4.81
CA ASP A 114 23.83 3.81 4.35
C ASP A 114 24.21 4.74 5.51
N LEU A 115 23.24 5.18 6.32
CA LEU A 115 23.50 6.06 7.46
C LEU A 115 24.07 5.33 8.68
N GLN A 116 23.82 4.03 8.81
CA GLN A 116 24.30 3.18 9.92
C GLN A 116 23.90 3.70 11.30
N ILE A 117 22.75 4.39 11.39
CA ILE A 117 22.24 4.92 12.67
C ILE A 117 21.31 3.96 13.39
N ILE A 118 20.91 2.86 12.75
CA ILE A 118 20.20 1.75 13.36
C ILE A 118 20.89 0.43 12.99
N SER A 119 20.79 -0.58 13.86
CA SER A 119 21.37 -1.91 13.65
C SER A 119 20.37 -2.85 12.96
N SER A 120 19.07 -2.63 13.19
CA SER A 120 18.01 -3.43 12.60
C SER A 120 16.71 -2.63 12.45
N PRO A 121 15.84 -2.99 11.49
CA PRO A 121 14.52 -2.38 11.39
C PRO A 121 13.67 -2.53 12.66
N GLY A 122 13.87 -3.61 13.42
CA GLY A 122 13.10 -3.90 14.64
C GLY A 122 13.29 -2.88 15.76
N GLU A 123 14.42 -2.13 15.79
CA GLU A 123 14.63 -1.11 16.84
C GLU A 123 13.91 0.21 16.58
N THR A 124 13.43 0.44 15.34
CA THR A 124 12.83 1.73 14.95
C THR A 124 11.58 2.07 15.76
N GLY A 125 10.71 1.10 16.02
CA GLY A 125 9.51 1.32 16.82
C GLY A 125 9.81 1.70 18.27
N LYS A 126 10.85 1.12 18.87
CA LYS A 126 11.30 1.50 20.21
C LYS A 126 11.87 2.92 20.22
N LEU A 127 12.77 3.24 19.30
CA LEU A 127 13.35 4.59 19.17
C LEU A 127 12.28 5.65 18.92
N ALA A 128 11.28 5.35 18.09
CA ALA A 128 10.17 6.27 17.83
C ALA A 128 9.35 6.58 19.10
N LYS A 129 9.18 5.59 20.00
CA LYS A 129 8.50 5.78 21.28
C LYS A 129 9.34 6.58 22.29
N GLU A 130 10.67 6.51 22.20
CA GLU A 130 11.62 7.25 23.06
C GLU A 130 11.79 8.71 22.62
N ALA A 131 11.40 9.07 21.40
CA ALA A 131 11.53 10.42 20.86
C ALA A 131 10.65 11.44 21.59
N ILE A 132 11.10 12.70 21.65
CA ILE A 132 10.35 13.81 22.26
C ILE A 132 9.02 13.99 21.51
N GLN A 133 7.91 13.93 22.23
CA GLN A 133 6.57 13.91 21.60
C GLN A 133 6.18 15.22 20.90
N GLU A 134 6.69 16.34 21.38
CA GLU A 134 6.44 17.69 20.85
C GLU A 134 7.36 18.06 19.68
N ASP A 135 8.26 17.14 19.27
CA ASP A 135 9.17 17.39 18.15
C ASP A 135 8.38 17.42 16.82
N SER A 136 8.71 18.37 15.97
CA SER A 136 8.08 18.64 14.67
C SER A 136 9.02 18.35 13.50
N LEU A 137 9.86 17.32 13.63
CA LEU A 137 10.77 16.87 12.60
C LEU A 137 10.01 16.07 11.54
N TYR A 138 10.19 16.43 10.27
CA TYR A 138 9.64 15.70 9.13
C TYR A 138 10.75 15.32 8.16
N LEU A 139 10.72 14.07 7.67
CA LEU A 139 11.56 13.60 6.57
C LEU A 139 10.70 13.41 5.34
N VAL A 140 11.00 14.13 4.25
CA VAL A 140 10.38 13.93 2.94
C VAL A 140 11.31 13.05 2.12
N PRO A 141 10.96 11.78 1.82
CA PRO A 141 11.88 10.82 1.24
C PRO A 141 11.92 10.87 -0.30
N ALA A 142 12.07 12.07 -0.87
CA ALA A 142 12.12 12.29 -2.31
C ALA A 142 13.53 11.96 -2.89
N PHE A 143 14.10 10.78 -2.57
CA PHE A 143 15.45 10.40 -3.00
C PHE A 143 15.57 10.31 -4.53
N SER A 144 14.50 9.91 -5.21
CA SER A 144 14.39 9.91 -6.68
C SER A 144 13.12 10.62 -7.16
N GLY A 145 12.79 11.74 -6.51
CA GLY A 145 11.53 12.45 -6.73
C GLY A 145 10.39 11.91 -5.87
N LEU A 146 9.20 12.50 -6.05
CA LEU A 146 7.95 12.09 -5.44
C LEU A 146 7.04 11.42 -6.48
N GLY A 147 6.50 10.25 -6.15
CA GLY A 147 5.47 9.56 -6.92
C GLY A 147 4.07 10.13 -6.63
N ALA A 148 3.07 9.26 -6.65
CA ALA A 148 1.70 9.62 -6.31
C ALA A 148 1.61 10.25 -4.90
N PRO A 149 0.75 11.25 -4.71
CA PRO A 149 -0.07 11.95 -5.70
C PRO A 149 0.63 13.16 -6.34
N TYR A 150 1.91 13.41 -6.05
CA TYR A 150 2.62 14.66 -6.38
C TYR A 150 3.26 14.66 -7.76
N TRP A 151 3.76 13.51 -8.23
CA TRP A 151 4.40 13.31 -9.55
C TRP A 151 5.50 14.33 -9.87
N ASP A 152 6.40 14.59 -8.93
CA ASP A 152 7.51 15.52 -9.07
C ASP A 152 8.86 14.78 -9.07
N SER A 153 9.42 14.54 -10.25
CA SER A 153 10.71 13.84 -10.43
C SER A 153 11.92 14.68 -10.00
N GLU A 154 11.74 16.01 -9.91
CA GLU A 154 12.82 16.93 -9.56
C GLU A 154 12.88 17.21 -8.05
N ALA A 155 11.85 16.86 -7.28
CA ALA A 155 11.87 16.95 -5.83
C ALA A 155 13.06 16.18 -5.25
N ARG A 156 13.63 16.68 -4.17
CA ARG A 156 14.78 16.04 -3.48
C ARG A 156 14.45 15.79 -2.02
N ALA A 157 14.99 14.68 -1.50
CA ALA A 157 14.80 14.31 -0.10
C ALA A 157 15.27 15.43 0.83
N SER A 158 14.48 15.68 1.87
CA SER A 158 14.74 16.77 2.80
C SER A 158 14.31 16.41 4.21
N VAL A 159 15.02 16.96 5.19
CA VAL A 159 14.66 16.90 6.60
C VAL A 159 14.32 18.30 7.07
N VAL A 160 13.11 18.50 7.58
CA VAL A 160 12.56 19.80 7.95
C VAL A 160 12.22 19.81 9.44
N GLY A 161 12.51 20.92 10.12
CA GLY A 161 12.16 21.10 11.53
C GLY A 161 13.25 20.63 12.52
N MET A 162 14.49 20.38 12.07
CA MET A 162 15.60 20.06 12.98
C MET A 162 15.86 21.18 13.98
N SER A 163 16.09 20.79 15.21
CA SER A 163 16.50 21.69 16.28
C SER A 163 17.74 21.13 17.00
N ARG A 164 18.29 21.89 17.95
CA ARG A 164 19.41 21.40 18.75
C ARG A 164 19.06 20.19 19.64
N THR A 165 17.78 19.97 19.88
CA THR A 165 17.30 18.80 20.66
C THR A 165 17.04 17.58 19.80
N THR A 166 17.11 17.69 18.47
CA THR A 166 16.98 16.57 17.55
C THR A 166 18.12 15.58 17.75
N ARG A 167 17.78 14.36 18.10
CA ARG A 167 18.69 13.23 18.33
C ARG A 167 18.35 12.08 17.40
N LYS A 168 19.05 10.97 17.55
CA LYS A 168 18.79 9.73 16.80
C LYS A 168 17.32 9.30 16.88
N ALA A 169 16.70 9.36 18.06
CA ALA A 169 15.32 8.91 18.28
C ALA A 169 14.30 9.73 17.46
N GLU A 170 14.43 11.07 17.49
CA GLU A 170 13.58 11.97 16.71
C GLU A 170 13.77 11.75 15.20
N PHE A 171 15.00 11.56 14.75
CA PHE A 171 15.31 11.32 13.35
C PHE A 171 14.72 9.98 12.84
N VAL A 172 14.89 8.91 13.62
CA VAL A 172 14.31 7.58 13.30
C VAL A 172 12.80 7.62 13.32
N ARG A 173 12.19 8.36 14.26
CA ARG A 173 10.73 8.56 14.28
C ARG A 173 10.25 9.28 13.03
N ALA A 174 10.86 10.38 12.64
CA ALA A 174 10.47 11.13 11.43
C ALA A 174 10.58 10.24 10.17
N ALA A 175 11.62 9.40 10.08
CA ALA A 175 11.79 8.45 9.01
C ALA A 175 10.73 7.32 9.02
N LEU A 176 10.27 6.91 10.18
CA LEU A 176 9.20 5.91 10.30
C LEU A 176 7.83 6.53 10.02
N GLU A 177 7.55 7.72 10.58
CA GLU A 177 6.29 8.44 10.39
C GLU A 177 6.10 8.89 8.94
N CYS A 178 7.17 9.20 8.18
CA CYS A 178 7.05 9.62 6.79
C CYS A 178 6.39 8.55 5.89
N ILE A 179 6.50 7.28 6.26
CA ILE A 179 5.84 6.17 5.55
C ILE A 179 4.31 6.34 5.66
N ALA A 180 3.83 6.54 6.89
CA ALA A 180 2.39 6.69 7.15
C ALA A 180 1.83 7.98 6.53
N TYR A 181 2.58 9.07 6.55
CA TYR A 181 2.15 10.32 5.92
C TYR A 181 1.97 10.16 4.40
N GLN A 182 2.96 9.57 3.71
CA GLN A 182 2.87 9.34 2.26
C GLN A 182 1.66 8.46 1.90
N ILE A 183 1.45 7.38 2.65
CA ILE A 183 0.28 6.50 2.43
C ILE A 183 -1.01 7.27 2.65
N THR A 184 -1.09 8.11 3.69
CA THR A 184 -2.26 8.94 3.97
C THR A 184 -2.54 9.93 2.85
N ASP A 185 -1.50 10.53 2.23
CA ASP A 185 -1.67 11.40 1.06
C ASP A 185 -2.37 10.68 -0.10
N VAL A 186 -1.95 9.44 -0.39
CA VAL A 186 -2.56 8.62 -1.45
C VAL A 186 -3.98 8.19 -1.08
N VAL A 187 -4.20 7.77 0.17
CA VAL A 187 -5.52 7.36 0.67
C VAL A 187 -6.51 8.51 0.58
N GLN A 188 -6.11 9.74 0.92
CA GLN A 188 -6.96 10.93 0.80
C GLN A 188 -7.28 11.24 -0.66
N ALA A 189 -6.29 11.23 -1.55
CA ALA A 189 -6.50 11.42 -2.98
C ALA A 189 -7.52 10.40 -3.56
N MET A 190 -7.40 9.13 -3.18
CA MET A 190 -8.35 8.09 -3.59
C MET A 190 -9.74 8.31 -3.01
N SER A 191 -9.83 8.72 -1.74
CA SER A 191 -11.10 9.03 -1.07
C SER A 191 -11.83 10.20 -1.75
N GLU A 192 -11.11 11.26 -2.15
CA GLU A 192 -11.64 12.42 -2.85
C GLU A 192 -12.13 12.04 -4.26
N ASP A 193 -11.33 11.29 -5.04
CA ASP A 193 -11.73 10.84 -6.38
C ASP A 193 -12.93 9.87 -6.35
N ALA A 194 -12.96 8.96 -5.39
CA ALA A 194 -14.05 7.99 -5.25
C ALA A 194 -15.31 8.57 -4.59
N GLY A 195 -15.18 9.75 -3.94
CA GLY A 195 -16.28 10.38 -3.21
C GLY A 195 -16.77 9.60 -1.98
N VAL A 196 -15.91 8.75 -1.42
CA VAL A 196 -16.23 7.91 -0.25
C VAL A 196 -15.12 8.00 0.81
N PRO A 197 -15.47 8.16 2.10
CA PRO A 197 -14.47 8.18 3.16
C PRO A 197 -13.87 6.80 3.39
N VAL A 198 -12.55 6.72 3.54
CA VAL A 198 -11.86 5.49 3.92
C VAL A 198 -11.96 5.32 5.43
N LYS A 199 -12.70 4.32 5.89
CA LYS A 199 -12.86 3.99 7.32
C LYS A 199 -11.92 2.89 7.79
N GLU A 200 -11.41 2.09 6.86
CA GLU A 200 -10.60 0.91 7.13
C GLU A 200 -9.55 0.76 6.03
N LEU A 201 -8.30 0.60 6.43
CA LEU A 201 -7.16 0.33 5.56
C LEU A 201 -6.65 -1.09 5.86
N ARG A 202 -6.75 -1.99 4.90
CA ARG A 202 -6.18 -3.34 4.99
C ARG A 202 -4.73 -3.28 4.55
N VAL A 203 -3.83 -3.83 5.36
CA VAL A 203 -2.40 -3.68 5.13
C VAL A 203 -1.69 -5.03 5.18
N ASP A 204 -0.60 -5.17 4.41
CA ASP A 204 0.27 -6.33 4.44
C ASP A 204 1.73 -5.93 4.15
N GLY A 205 2.63 -6.92 4.23
CA GLY A 205 4.06 -6.73 3.99
C GLY A 205 4.89 -6.55 5.26
N GLY A 206 6.21 -6.70 5.14
CA GLY A 206 7.13 -6.77 6.27
C GLY A 206 7.07 -5.62 7.28
N PRO A 207 7.00 -4.34 6.86
CA PRO A 207 6.89 -3.20 7.77
C PRO A 207 5.66 -3.20 8.67
N THR A 208 4.60 -3.96 8.35
CA THR A 208 3.40 -4.05 9.19
C THR A 208 3.62 -4.74 10.54
N ARG A 209 4.77 -5.40 10.73
CA ARG A 209 5.22 -5.94 12.01
C ARG A 209 5.60 -4.86 13.04
N ASN A 210 5.68 -3.61 12.62
CA ASN A 210 6.02 -2.49 13.49
C ASN A 210 4.75 -1.86 14.06
N ASP A 211 4.41 -2.21 15.31
CA ASP A 211 3.21 -1.72 15.99
C ASP A 211 3.14 -0.19 16.08
N TYR A 212 4.30 0.48 16.24
CA TYR A 212 4.31 1.95 16.25
C TYR A 212 3.86 2.51 14.91
N LEU A 213 4.38 1.97 13.81
CA LEU A 213 4.01 2.41 12.47
C LEU A 213 2.52 2.14 12.19
N MET A 214 2.01 0.98 12.58
CA MET A 214 0.59 0.63 12.34
C MET A 214 -0.35 1.50 13.16
N GLN A 215 -0.03 1.76 14.43
CA GLN A 215 -0.82 2.68 15.26
C GLN A 215 -0.75 4.11 14.72
N PHE A 216 0.45 4.56 14.32
CA PHE A 216 0.61 5.90 13.76
C PHE A 216 -0.12 6.04 12.40
N GLN A 217 -0.08 4.99 11.56
CA GLN A 217 -0.86 4.97 10.30
C GLN A 217 -2.36 5.10 10.56
N SER A 218 -2.88 4.36 11.53
CA SER A 218 -4.29 4.44 11.93
C SER A 218 -4.63 5.86 12.40
N ASN A 219 -3.77 6.44 13.23
CA ASN A 219 -3.96 7.79 13.77
C ASN A 219 -3.97 8.85 12.69
N ILE A 220 -2.97 8.84 11.79
CA ILE A 220 -2.82 9.93 10.83
C ILE A 220 -3.81 9.84 9.67
N ALA A 221 -4.21 8.61 9.27
CA ALA A 221 -5.25 8.40 8.26
C ALA A 221 -6.67 8.55 8.80
N ASP A 222 -6.86 8.62 10.13
CA ASP A 222 -8.16 8.59 10.81
C ASP A 222 -9.01 7.38 10.39
N ALA A 223 -8.37 6.23 10.24
CA ALA A 223 -8.99 5.00 9.77
C ALA A 223 -8.49 3.80 10.56
N GLY A 224 -9.32 2.78 10.70
CA GLY A 224 -8.88 1.50 11.25
C GLY A 224 -7.82 0.87 10.35
N VAL A 225 -6.75 0.33 10.93
CA VAL A 225 -5.73 -0.43 10.19
C VAL A 225 -5.85 -1.90 10.55
N LEU A 226 -6.00 -2.76 9.55
CA LEU A 226 -6.15 -4.21 9.71
C LEU A 226 -4.95 -4.94 9.12
N VAL A 227 -4.21 -5.63 9.99
CA VAL A 227 -3.02 -6.43 9.63
C VAL A 227 -3.38 -7.91 9.69
N PRO A 228 -3.38 -8.66 8.58
CA PRO A 228 -3.64 -10.09 8.61
C PRO A 228 -2.46 -10.88 9.20
N ASP A 229 -2.74 -12.10 9.62
CA ASP A 229 -1.74 -13.06 10.11
C ASP A 229 -0.90 -13.69 8.98
N SER A 230 -1.24 -13.41 7.73
CA SER A 230 -0.47 -13.84 6.54
C SER A 230 0.11 -12.65 5.81
N GLU A 231 1.37 -12.78 5.38
CA GLU A 231 2.07 -11.74 4.60
C GLU A 231 1.96 -11.97 3.08
N GLU A 232 1.54 -13.18 2.65
CA GLU A 232 1.59 -13.61 1.24
C GLU A 232 0.24 -13.41 0.53
N LEU A 233 -0.39 -12.26 0.74
CA LEU A 233 -1.72 -11.97 0.17
C LEU A 233 -1.70 -11.94 -1.36
N SER A 234 -0.57 -11.60 -1.96
CA SER A 234 -0.38 -11.62 -3.43
C SER A 234 -0.53 -13.04 -4.01
N ALA A 235 -0.14 -14.08 -3.27
CA ALA A 235 -0.31 -15.48 -3.67
C ALA A 235 -1.69 -16.02 -3.26
N ILE A 236 -2.19 -15.61 -2.11
CA ILE A 236 -3.49 -16.03 -1.59
C ILE A 236 -4.64 -15.56 -2.50
N GLY A 237 -4.55 -14.35 -3.07
CA GLY A 237 -5.59 -13.81 -3.93
C GLY A 237 -5.88 -14.66 -5.17
N PRO A 238 -4.89 -15.00 -6.00
CA PRO A 238 -5.08 -15.93 -7.11
C PRO A 238 -5.60 -17.30 -6.68
N ALA A 239 -5.13 -17.83 -5.54
CA ALA A 239 -5.64 -19.08 -4.98
C ALA A 239 -7.13 -18.99 -4.62
N TYR A 240 -7.55 -17.87 -4.00
CA TYR A 240 -8.96 -17.64 -3.71
C TYR A 240 -9.79 -17.50 -4.99
N ALA A 241 -9.30 -16.77 -6.01
CA ALA A 241 -9.98 -16.64 -7.29
C ALA A 241 -10.18 -18.02 -7.97
N ALA A 242 -9.14 -18.85 -7.99
CA ALA A 242 -9.20 -20.20 -8.54
C ALA A 242 -10.16 -21.09 -7.74
N GLY A 243 -10.10 -21.05 -6.41
CA GLY A 243 -10.96 -21.88 -5.54
C GLY A 243 -12.44 -21.50 -5.62
N LEU A 244 -12.76 -20.22 -5.76
CA LEU A 244 -14.11 -19.73 -5.99
C LEU A 244 -14.63 -20.15 -7.35
N GLN A 245 -13.83 -20.03 -8.42
CA GLN A 245 -14.18 -20.44 -9.77
C GLN A 245 -14.47 -21.94 -9.86
N LEU A 246 -13.69 -22.76 -9.15
CA LEU A 246 -13.86 -24.22 -9.14
C LEU A 246 -14.90 -24.72 -8.13
N GLY A 247 -15.52 -23.81 -7.35
CA GLY A 247 -16.49 -24.18 -6.32
C GLY A 247 -15.88 -24.93 -5.12
N VAL A 248 -14.55 -24.85 -4.94
CA VAL A 248 -13.84 -25.44 -3.77
C VAL A 248 -14.13 -24.59 -2.53
N TRP A 249 -14.26 -23.28 -2.70
CA TRP A 249 -14.60 -22.32 -1.65
C TRP A 249 -15.77 -21.46 -2.09
N ASP A 250 -16.40 -20.81 -1.12
CA ASP A 250 -17.34 -19.72 -1.28
C ASP A 250 -16.75 -18.41 -0.69
N GLU A 251 -17.47 -17.31 -0.78
CA GLU A 251 -17.00 -16.00 -0.31
C GLU A 251 -16.70 -15.95 1.20
N SER A 252 -17.14 -16.93 1.98
CA SER A 252 -16.79 -17.00 3.42
C SER A 252 -15.29 -17.18 3.66
N ILE A 253 -14.52 -17.59 2.64
CA ILE A 253 -13.06 -17.75 2.71
C ILE A 253 -12.38 -16.44 3.14
N PHE A 254 -12.87 -15.29 2.68
CA PHE A 254 -12.30 -13.97 3.03
C PHE A 254 -12.46 -13.62 4.51
N GLY A 255 -13.38 -14.26 5.22
CA GLY A 255 -13.59 -14.11 6.66
C GLY A 255 -12.64 -14.95 7.52
N LYS A 256 -11.85 -15.84 6.92
CA LYS A 256 -10.96 -16.76 7.66
C LYS A 256 -9.60 -16.17 8.04
N LEU A 257 -9.23 -15.03 7.45
CA LEU A 257 -8.00 -14.34 7.84
C LEU A 257 -8.16 -13.69 9.21
N ASN A 258 -7.33 -14.09 10.16
CA ASN A 258 -7.23 -13.40 11.43
C ASN A 258 -6.53 -12.06 11.21
N ARG A 259 -6.98 -11.00 11.89
CA ARG A 259 -6.42 -9.66 11.73
C ARG A 259 -6.21 -8.99 13.09
N VAL A 260 -5.03 -8.40 13.25
CA VAL A 260 -4.80 -7.42 14.31
C VAL A 260 -5.38 -6.08 13.85
N SER A 261 -6.12 -5.41 14.72
CA SER A 261 -6.77 -4.14 14.43
C SER A 261 -6.18 -3.01 15.26
N TYR A 262 -5.77 -1.94 14.59
CA TYR A 262 -5.39 -0.67 15.20
C TYR A 262 -6.48 0.34 14.93
N LYS A 263 -6.87 1.10 15.96
CA LYS A 263 -7.89 2.15 15.85
C LYS A 263 -7.28 3.50 16.14
N PRO A 264 -7.77 4.59 15.53
CA PRO A 264 -7.32 5.94 15.85
C PRO A 264 -7.50 6.23 17.34
N ASP A 265 -6.45 6.69 18.01
CA ASP A 265 -6.44 7.08 19.44
C ASP A 265 -5.75 8.44 19.67
N MET A 266 -5.34 9.12 18.60
CA MET A 266 -4.72 10.44 18.65
C MET A 266 -5.80 11.53 18.67
N GLU A 267 -5.62 12.53 19.55
CA GLU A 267 -6.46 13.72 19.56
C GLU A 267 -6.50 14.43 18.21
N VAL A 268 -7.69 14.93 17.82
CA VAL A 268 -7.95 15.51 16.50
C VAL A 268 -6.99 16.66 16.20
N GLU A 269 -6.85 17.60 17.14
CA GLU A 269 -5.97 18.75 16.96
C GLU A 269 -4.50 18.35 16.73
N LYS A 270 -4.03 17.33 17.47
CA LYS A 270 -2.66 16.81 17.32
C LYS A 270 -2.46 16.15 15.95
N ARG A 271 -3.44 15.36 15.49
CA ARG A 271 -3.45 14.75 14.17
C ARG A 271 -3.38 15.81 13.07
N GLU A 272 -4.26 16.78 13.12
CA GLU A 272 -4.33 17.87 12.14
C GLU A 272 -3.04 18.69 12.12
N GLN A 273 -2.49 19.01 13.29
CA GLN A 273 -1.21 19.72 13.41
C GLN A 273 -0.07 18.93 12.76
N LYS A 274 0.05 17.64 13.07
CA LYS A 274 1.10 16.76 12.50
C LYS A 274 0.95 16.66 10.98
N TYR A 275 -0.25 16.41 10.50
CA TYR A 275 -0.49 16.29 9.07
C TYR A 275 -0.29 17.60 8.31
N ALA A 276 -0.72 18.73 8.87
CA ALA A 276 -0.44 20.06 8.31
C ALA A 276 1.07 20.36 8.26
N GLY A 277 1.82 19.94 9.28
CA GLY A 277 3.28 20.02 9.29
C GLY A 277 3.93 19.20 8.16
N TRP A 278 3.45 17.97 7.96
CA TRP A 278 3.85 17.12 6.84
C TRP A 278 3.59 17.80 5.48
N LYS A 279 2.37 18.29 5.25
CA LYS A 279 2.01 19.00 4.00
C LYS A 279 2.90 20.21 3.74
N LYS A 280 3.29 20.95 4.78
CA LYS A 280 4.25 22.06 4.66
C LYS A 280 5.65 21.57 4.29
N ALA A 281 6.10 20.45 4.89
CA ALA A 281 7.40 19.88 4.56
C ALA A 281 7.44 19.41 3.11
N VAL A 282 6.40 18.71 2.62
CA VAL A 282 6.28 18.32 1.22
C VAL A 282 6.25 19.55 0.29
N ALA A 283 5.44 20.58 0.62
CA ALA A 283 5.36 21.81 -0.17
C ALA A 283 6.71 22.54 -0.29
N SER A 284 7.64 22.35 0.66
CA SER A 284 8.97 22.95 0.61
C SER A 284 9.92 22.30 -0.39
N VAL A 285 9.64 21.06 -0.83
CA VAL A 285 10.47 20.30 -1.76
C VAL A 285 9.87 20.14 -3.15
N ILE A 286 8.57 20.42 -3.32
CA ILE A 286 7.90 20.39 -4.63
C ILE A 286 8.46 21.51 -5.50
N THR A 287 8.84 21.14 -6.73
CA THR A 287 9.40 22.05 -7.74
C THR A 287 8.37 22.51 -8.77
N ASN A 288 7.37 21.68 -9.05
CA ASN A 288 6.27 22.00 -9.96
C ASN A 288 5.21 22.83 -9.21
N LYS A 289 5.28 24.15 -9.35
CA LYS A 289 4.31 25.10 -8.76
C LYS A 289 3.30 25.59 -9.78
#